data_1a3d1e1bbd736a0163ebaf02e8f433a0
#
_entry.id   1a3d1e1bbd736a0163ebaf02e8f433a0
#
_cell.length_a   1.000
_cell.length_b   1.000
_cell.length_c   1.000
_cell.angle_alpha   90.00
_cell.angle_beta   90.00
_cell.angle_gamma   90.00
#
_symmetry.space_group_name_H-M   'P 1'
#
loop_
_entity.id
_entity.type
_entity.pdbx_description
1 polymer ?
#
loop_
_entity_poly.entity_id
_entity_poly.type
_entity_poly.pdbx_seq_one_letter_code
_entity_poly.pdbx_strand_id
1 'polypeptide(L)'
;MKKKQTFHGSDLEKIEELYGIKKEDIIPFGGNVNPLGISPRLKESMAEHLDDISEYPDRDYKDLRNSLSRYLGIPAEDIIPGNGATELIGLTFQLLCPKNALLLTPTYSEYTREISLAGGSYKEYFLREENDFRPDLENLKAHLTADVDLFAFCNPNNPTSSALSADEIREILDHCRQNHIFVMVDETYVEFAPDIQKISAVSLVPDYPNLMVLRGTSKFYAAPGLRLGYGICSDFQFREKINAIKNPWTINTLAAVSAGAMFEDEEYIRRTRELISGERTRCLDLLSGCPHLKTYPAYGNFLLIRLLDGTTSFEMFEKCIRQGMMIRDCSSFEGLDGEYIRFCIQKKEENDRLLKMLTGN
;
A
#
# COMPACT_ATOMS: atom_id res chain seq x y z
N MET A 1 -33.36 -3.17 9.26
CA MET A 1 -32.08 -2.49 8.99
C MET A 1 -31.30 -3.32 7.98
N LYS A 2 -31.04 -2.81 6.77
CA LYS A 2 -30.11 -3.49 5.83
C LYS A 2 -28.74 -3.54 6.50
N LYS A 3 -28.12 -4.72 6.57
CA LYS A 3 -26.73 -4.86 7.05
C LYS A 3 -25.86 -3.85 6.29
N LYS A 4 -25.12 -3.00 6.99
CA LYS A 4 -24.18 -2.05 6.40
C LYS A 4 -23.18 -2.85 5.57
N GLN A 5 -23.28 -2.75 4.25
CA GLN A 5 -22.41 -3.50 3.34
C GLN A 5 -21.14 -2.69 3.19
N THR A 6 -20.02 -3.21 3.69
CA THR A 6 -18.70 -2.61 3.49
C THR A 6 -18.15 -3.06 2.14
N PHE A 7 -17.64 -2.10 1.34
CA PHE A 7 -17.02 -2.36 0.04
C PHE A 7 -15.52 -2.22 0.14
N HIS A 8 -14.79 -3.13 -0.50
CA HIS A 8 -13.39 -2.88 -0.82
C HIS A 8 -13.32 -1.79 -1.91
N GLY A 9 -12.28 -0.94 -1.88
CA GLY A 9 -12.15 0.16 -2.84
C GLY A 9 -12.02 -0.25 -4.33
N SER A 10 -11.98 -1.56 -4.62
CA SER A 10 -11.89 -2.13 -5.97
C SER A 10 -13.10 -3.01 -6.36
N ASP A 11 -14.17 -3.03 -5.56
CA ASP A 11 -15.35 -3.89 -5.76
C ASP A 11 -16.32 -3.29 -6.82
N LEU A 12 -15.81 -2.94 -8.01
CA LEU A 12 -16.60 -2.25 -9.04
C LEU A 12 -17.77 -3.09 -9.55
N GLU A 13 -17.59 -4.39 -9.72
CA GLU A 13 -18.65 -5.32 -10.15
C GLU A 13 -19.79 -5.36 -9.14
N LYS A 14 -19.47 -5.33 -7.85
CA LYS A 14 -20.48 -5.32 -6.79
C LYS A 14 -21.22 -3.98 -6.72
N ILE A 15 -20.53 -2.88 -7.01
CA ILE A 15 -21.14 -1.56 -7.12
C ILE A 15 -22.09 -1.52 -8.33
N GLU A 16 -21.69 -2.06 -9.48
CA GLU A 16 -22.54 -2.18 -10.67
C GLU A 16 -23.82 -2.96 -10.35
N GLU A 17 -23.70 -4.10 -9.66
CA GLU A 17 -24.85 -4.92 -9.27
C GLU A 17 -25.83 -4.17 -8.33
N LEU A 18 -25.31 -3.40 -7.38
CA LEU A 18 -26.11 -2.77 -6.34
C LEU A 18 -26.68 -1.41 -6.71
N TYR A 19 -25.96 -0.63 -7.51
CA TYR A 19 -26.31 0.74 -7.88
C TYR A 19 -26.77 0.89 -9.33
N GLY A 20 -26.59 -0.15 -10.16
CA GLY A 20 -26.95 -0.13 -11.58
C GLY A 20 -26.06 0.81 -12.41
N ILE A 21 -24.90 1.22 -11.91
CA ILE A 21 -23.93 2.07 -12.59
C ILE A 21 -22.89 1.15 -13.22
N LYS A 22 -22.71 1.22 -14.54
CA LYS A 22 -21.72 0.41 -15.22
C LYS A 22 -20.31 0.69 -14.71
N LYS A 23 -19.49 -0.34 -14.54
CA LYS A 23 -18.14 -0.20 -13.99
C LYS A 23 -17.26 0.74 -14.81
N GLU A 24 -17.45 0.81 -16.14
CA GLU A 24 -16.75 1.73 -17.02
C GLU A 24 -17.09 3.20 -16.80
N ASP A 25 -18.25 3.49 -16.19
CA ASP A 25 -18.73 4.85 -15.87
C ASP A 25 -18.33 5.28 -14.45
N ILE A 26 -17.67 4.39 -13.67
CA ILE A 26 -17.26 4.67 -12.30
C ILE A 26 -15.82 5.19 -12.26
N ILE A 27 -15.63 6.36 -11.67
CA ILE A 27 -14.29 6.87 -11.31
C ILE A 27 -13.85 6.19 -10.00
N PRO A 28 -12.79 5.36 -10.03
CA PRO A 28 -12.45 4.49 -8.91
C PRO A 28 -11.55 5.16 -7.86
N PHE A 29 -12.07 6.17 -7.18
CA PHE A 29 -11.33 6.88 -6.12
C PHE A 29 -10.98 6.01 -4.90
N GLY A 30 -11.59 4.83 -4.74
CA GLY A 30 -11.33 3.93 -3.62
C GLY A 30 -10.13 2.99 -3.81
N GLY A 31 -9.66 2.79 -5.06
CA GLY A 31 -8.71 1.73 -5.41
C GLY A 31 -7.23 2.05 -5.21
N ASN A 32 -6.87 3.31 -5.04
CA ASN A 32 -5.50 3.82 -4.91
C ASN A 32 -4.56 3.42 -6.07
N VAL A 33 -5.09 3.23 -7.27
CA VAL A 33 -4.32 2.89 -8.47
C VAL A 33 -3.93 4.17 -9.21
N ASN A 34 -2.74 4.19 -9.81
CA ASN A 34 -2.26 5.32 -10.61
C ASN A 34 -3.21 5.63 -11.78
N PRO A 35 -3.74 6.85 -11.90
CA PRO A 35 -4.70 7.23 -12.94
C PRO A 35 -4.11 7.31 -14.36
N LEU A 36 -2.78 7.22 -14.52
CA LEU A 36 -2.16 7.15 -15.85
C LEU A 36 -2.38 5.78 -16.52
N GLY A 37 -2.80 4.75 -15.75
CA GLY A 37 -2.85 3.38 -16.24
C GLY A 37 -1.45 2.79 -16.46
N ILE A 38 -1.36 1.60 -17.04
CA ILE A 38 -0.07 0.96 -17.36
C ILE A 38 0.65 1.73 -18.48
N SER A 39 1.99 1.82 -18.38
CA SER A 39 2.77 2.58 -19.36
C SER A 39 2.71 1.97 -20.77
N PRO A 40 2.90 2.79 -21.84
CA PRO A 40 3.03 2.27 -23.20
C PRO A 40 4.17 1.24 -23.33
N ARG A 41 5.31 1.49 -22.69
CA ARG A 41 6.48 0.58 -22.69
C ARG A 41 6.14 -0.77 -22.07
N LEU A 42 5.35 -0.79 -20.97
CA LEU A 42 4.88 -2.03 -20.36
C LEU A 42 3.92 -2.79 -21.30
N LYS A 43 2.97 -2.09 -21.95
CA LYS A 43 2.06 -2.72 -22.92
C LYS A 43 2.78 -3.36 -24.09
N GLU A 44 3.76 -2.67 -24.64
CA GLU A 44 4.59 -3.15 -25.75
C GLU A 44 5.39 -4.39 -25.32
N SER A 45 6.09 -4.32 -24.20
CA SER A 45 6.83 -5.47 -23.64
C SER A 45 5.94 -6.68 -23.42
N MET A 46 4.74 -6.50 -22.86
CA MET A 46 3.79 -7.62 -22.69
C MET A 46 3.33 -8.21 -24.02
N ALA A 47 3.11 -7.37 -25.04
CA ALA A 47 2.71 -7.83 -26.36
C ALA A 47 3.82 -8.60 -27.07
N GLU A 48 5.06 -8.16 -26.96
CA GLU A 48 6.25 -8.84 -27.53
C GLU A 48 6.53 -10.21 -26.89
N HIS A 49 6.17 -10.37 -25.62
CA HIS A 49 6.40 -11.58 -24.83
C HIS A 49 5.14 -12.44 -24.63
N LEU A 50 4.07 -12.21 -25.41
CA LEU A 50 2.81 -12.93 -25.24
C LEU A 50 2.97 -14.43 -25.50
N ASP A 51 3.80 -14.83 -26.44
CA ASP A 51 4.05 -16.23 -26.79
C ASP A 51 4.86 -16.98 -25.71
N ASP A 52 5.62 -16.26 -24.88
CA ASP A 52 6.41 -16.82 -23.78
C ASP A 52 5.53 -17.45 -22.68
N ILE A 53 4.20 -17.16 -22.66
CA ILE A 53 3.26 -17.83 -21.74
C ILE A 53 3.13 -19.34 -21.98
N SER A 54 3.60 -19.83 -23.12
CA SER A 54 3.66 -21.27 -23.41
C SER A 54 4.74 -22.02 -22.61
N GLU A 55 5.65 -21.29 -21.96
CA GLU A 55 6.75 -21.82 -21.17
C GLU A 55 6.69 -21.34 -19.71
N TYR A 56 7.26 -22.14 -18.80
CA TYR A 56 7.46 -21.71 -17.43
C TYR A 56 8.55 -20.64 -17.36
N PRO A 57 8.39 -19.59 -16.55
CA PRO A 57 9.45 -18.59 -16.35
C PRO A 57 10.67 -19.21 -15.65
N ASP A 58 11.79 -18.49 -15.67
CA ASP A 58 12.96 -18.84 -14.87
C ASP A 58 12.57 -19.01 -13.40
N ARG A 59 12.85 -20.17 -12.85
CA ARG A 59 12.49 -20.53 -11.46
C ARG A 59 13.11 -19.60 -10.43
N ASP A 60 14.29 -19.08 -10.72
CA ASP A 60 15.03 -18.17 -9.85
C ASP A 60 14.70 -16.68 -10.12
N TYR A 61 13.93 -16.40 -11.19
CA TYR A 61 13.57 -15.04 -11.61
C TYR A 61 14.78 -14.09 -11.72
N LYS A 62 15.89 -14.54 -12.31
CA LYS A 62 17.18 -13.83 -12.34
C LYS A 62 17.07 -12.44 -12.96
N ASP A 63 16.42 -12.33 -14.13
CA ASP A 63 16.29 -11.06 -14.84
C ASP A 63 15.39 -10.08 -14.08
N LEU A 64 14.30 -10.58 -13.50
CA LEU A 64 13.42 -9.80 -12.62
C LEU A 64 14.20 -9.27 -11.40
N ARG A 65 14.94 -10.13 -10.70
CA ARG A 65 15.76 -9.75 -9.54
C ARG A 65 16.85 -8.74 -9.92
N ASN A 66 17.50 -8.93 -11.05
CA ASN A 66 18.51 -8.00 -11.56
C ASN A 66 17.91 -6.63 -11.92
N SER A 67 16.73 -6.58 -12.53
CA SER A 67 16.02 -5.32 -12.82
C SER A 67 15.63 -4.59 -11.53
N LEU A 68 15.10 -5.31 -10.55
CA LEU A 68 14.80 -4.75 -9.23
C LEU A 68 16.06 -4.29 -8.50
N SER A 69 17.15 -5.05 -8.57
CA SER A 69 18.44 -4.69 -7.98
C SER A 69 18.95 -3.35 -8.52
N ARG A 70 18.90 -3.14 -9.85
CA ARG A 70 19.26 -1.86 -10.46
C ARG A 70 18.35 -0.71 -10.02
N TYR A 71 17.04 -0.97 -9.96
CA TYR A 71 16.05 0.03 -9.55
C TYR A 71 16.20 0.46 -8.08
N LEU A 72 16.50 -0.49 -7.19
CA LEU A 72 16.55 -0.26 -5.75
C LEU A 72 17.95 0.06 -5.22
N GLY A 73 19.01 -0.26 -6.00
CA GLY A 73 20.40 -0.10 -5.58
C GLY A 73 20.84 -1.09 -4.50
N ILE A 74 20.24 -2.30 -4.47
CA ILE A 74 20.51 -3.36 -3.48
C ILE A 74 20.93 -4.66 -4.18
N PRO A 75 21.59 -5.62 -3.49
CA PRO A 75 21.94 -6.92 -4.05
C PRO A 75 20.71 -7.70 -4.53
N ALA A 76 20.82 -8.35 -5.71
CA ALA A 76 19.72 -9.14 -6.27
C ALA A 76 19.33 -10.34 -5.38
N GLU A 77 20.28 -10.88 -4.65
CA GLU A 77 20.07 -11.97 -3.67
C GLU A 77 19.19 -11.58 -2.49
N ASP A 78 19.11 -10.29 -2.13
CA ASP A 78 18.27 -9.81 -1.04
C ASP A 78 16.81 -9.61 -1.45
N ILE A 79 16.49 -9.81 -2.75
CA ILE A 79 15.16 -9.62 -3.31
C ILE A 79 14.42 -10.95 -3.39
N ILE A 80 13.18 -10.97 -2.89
CA ILE A 80 12.27 -12.10 -2.92
C ILE A 80 11.07 -11.73 -3.79
N PRO A 81 10.99 -12.13 -5.05
CA PRO A 81 9.81 -11.90 -5.88
C PRO A 81 8.60 -12.71 -5.40
N GLY A 82 7.38 -12.15 -5.52
CA GLY A 82 6.13 -12.78 -5.12
C GLY A 82 4.93 -12.40 -5.99
N ASN A 83 3.87 -13.16 -5.90
CA ASN A 83 2.60 -12.93 -6.59
C ASN A 83 1.81 -11.78 -5.93
N GLY A 84 2.32 -10.55 -6.09
CA GLY A 84 1.92 -9.38 -5.34
C GLY A 84 2.49 -9.37 -3.92
N ALA A 85 2.51 -8.21 -3.29
CA ALA A 85 2.96 -8.08 -1.91
C ALA A 85 2.13 -8.94 -0.93
N THR A 86 0.86 -9.17 -1.22
CA THR A 86 -0.05 -9.97 -0.37
C THR A 86 0.43 -11.41 -0.18
N GLU A 87 0.99 -12.06 -1.22
CA GLU A 87 1.58 -13.40 -1.04
C GLU A 87 2.72 -13.36 -0.02
N LEU A 88 3.59 -12.37 -0.12
CA LEU A 88 4.75 -12.24 0.76
C LEU A 88 4.36 -11.88 2.20
N ILE A 89 3.28 -11.09 2.39
CA ILE A 89 2.68 -10.86 3.71
C ILE A 89 2.27 -12.22 4.31
N GLY A 90 1.47 -13.00 3.58
CA GLY A 90 1.00 -14.30 4.05
C GLY A 90 2.15 -15.27 4.37
N LEU A 91 3.13 -15.40 3.47
CA LEU A 91 4.30 -16.27 3.67
C LEU A 91 5.15 -15.82 4.88
N THR A 92 5.34 -14.50 5.07
CA THR A 92 6.06 -13.96 6.21
C THR A 92 5.38 -14.34 7.52
N PHE A 93 4.07 -14.14 7.63
CA PHE A 93 3.34 -14.48 8.84
C PHE A 93 3.21 -15.99 9.04
N GLN A 94 3.05 -16.76 7.97
CA GLN A 94 3.07 -18.23 8.05
C GLN A 94 4.41 -18.75 8.56
N LEU A 95 5.54 -18.18 8.10
CA LEU A 95 6.87 -18.58 8.54
C LEU A 95 7.14 -18.21 9.99
N LEU A 96 6.78 -16.99 10.38
CA LEU A 96 7.03 -16.47 11.73
C LEU A 96 6.03 -17.01 12.75
N CYS A 97 4.80 -17.31 12.33
CA CYS A 97 3.68 -17.72 13.19
C CYS A 97 3.63 -16.89 14.49
N PRO A 98 3.48 -15.55 14.40
CA PRO A 98 3.70 -14.65 15.53
C PRO A 98 2.67 -14.91 16.63
N LYS A 99 3.15 -15.17 17.84
CA LYS A 99 2.30 -15.36 19.01
C LYS A 99 1.82 -14.04 19.58
N ASN A 100 2.57 -12.98 19.34
CA ASN A 100 2.28 -11.65 19.85
C ASN A 100 2.79 -10.58 18.86
N ALA A 101 2.07 -10.41 17.73
CA ALA A 101 2.37 -9.35 16.80
C ALA A 101 1.86 -7.99 17.31
N LEU A 102 2.56 -6.89 17.02
CA LEU A 102 2.07 -5.54 17.18
C LEU A 102 1.81 -4.91 15.81
N LEU A 103 0.63 -4.29 15.62
CA LEU A 103 0.24 -3.60 14.40
C LEU A 103 -0.03 -2.12 14.67
N LEU A 104 0.40 -1.22 13.78
CA LEU A 104 -0.08 0.16 13.80
C LEU A 104 -1.48 0.21 13.18
N THR A 105 -2.46 0.72 13.92
CA THR A 105 -3.88 0.78 13.53
C THR A 105 -4.36 2.24 13.56
N PRO A 106 -5.15 2.74 12.57
CA PRO A 106 -5.81 1.97 11.49
C PRO A 106 -4.82 1.50 10.42
N THR A 107 -5.05 0.31 9.86
CA THR A 107 -4.16 -0.31 8.89
C THR A 107 -4.90 -1.21 7.88
N TYR A 108 -4.15 -1.84 6.99
CA TYR A 108 -4.66 -2.78 6.00
C TYR A 108 -5.14 -4.08 6.66
N SER A 109 -6.39 -4.46 6.42
CA SER A 109 -7.06 -5.59 7.09
C SER A 109 -6.44 -6.97 6.81
N GLU A 110 -5.65 -7.10 5.73
CA GLU A 110 -5.00 -8.37 5.42
C GLU A 110 -3.93 -8.76 6.45
N TYR A 111 -3.34 -7.80 7.19
CA TYR A 111 -2.37 -8.16 8.23
C TYR A 111 -3.04 -8.98 9.34
N THR A 112 -4.15 -8.50 9.87
CA THR A 112 -4.89 -9.21 10.93
C THR A 112 -5.43 -10.55 10.45
N ARG A 113 -5.91 -10.59 9.20
CA ARG A 113 -6.38 -11.80 8.56
C ARG A 113 -5.27 -12.84 8.40
N GLU A 114 -4.13 -12.47 7.82
CA GLU A 114 -3.02 -13.39 7.55
C GLU A 114 -2.33 -13.88 8.85
N ILE A 115 -2.19 -13.03 9.87
CA ILE A 115 -1.73 -13.45 11.20
C ILE A 115 -2.67 -14.51 11.78
N SER A 116 -3.98 -14.28 11.70
CA SER A 116 -4.98 -15.24 12.19
C SER A 116 -4.97 -16.55 11.42
N LEU A 117 -4.80 -16.52 10.09
CA LEU A 117 -4.68 -17.71 9.25
C LEU A 117 -3.40 -18.51 9.56
N ALA A 118 -2.32 -17.84 9.92
CA ALA A 118 -1.08 -18.46 10.37
C ALA A 118 -1.17 -19.07 11.79
N GLY A 119 -2.32 -18.92 12.47
CA GLY A 119 -2.49 -19.37 13.86
C GLY A 119 -1.84 -18.46 14.90
N GLY A 120 -1.48 -17.24 14.50
CA GLY A 120 -0.89 -16.23 15.35
C GLY A 120 -1.91 -15.37 16.08
N SER A 121 -1.41 -14.44 16.89
CA SER A 121 -2.21 -13.40 17.54
C SER A 121 -1.55 -12.03 17.43
N TYR A 122 -2.32 -10.98 17.65
CA TYR A 122 -1.84 -9.61 17.52
C TYR A 122 -2.45 -8.69 18.57
N LYS A 123 -1.76 -7.59 18.81
CA LYS A 123 -2.23 -6.39 19.51
C LYS A 123 -2.16 -5.21 18.56
N GLU A 124 -2.92 -4.16 18.85
CA GLU A 124 -3.00 -2.96 18.04
C GLU A 124 -2.49 -1.76 18.81
N TYR A 125 -1.61 -0.98 18.15
CA TYR A 125 -1.20 0.34 18.59
C TYR A 125 -1.96 1.38 17.79
N PHE A 126 -2.89 2.09 18.44
CA PHE A 126 -3.77 3.05 17.76
C PHE A 126 -3.07 4.38 17.50
N LEU A 127 -2.90 4.69 16.22
CA LEU A 127 -2.48 6.00 15.75
C LEU A 127 -3.58 7.02 16.06
N ARG A 128 -3.19 8.16 16.62
CA ARG A 128 -4.14 9.18 17.08
C ARG A 128 -4.22 10.34 16.10
N GLU A 129 -5.44 10.86 15.93
CA GLU A 129 -5.71 12.02 15.08
C GLU A 129 -4.93 13.26 15.54
N GLU A 130 -4.75 13.45 16.85
CA GLU A 130 -4.05 14.56 17.45
C GLU A 130 -2.56 14.62 17.03
N ASN A 131 -1.99 13.51 16.60
CA ASN A 131 -0.64 13.37 16.06
C ASN A 131 -0.64 13.17 14.53
N ASP A 132 -1.69 13.60 13.81
CA ASP A 132 -1.83 13.39 12.37
C ASP A 132 -1.67 11.90 11.98
N PHE A 133 -2.16 10.98 12.81
CA PHE A 133 -2.02 9.53 12.66
C PHE A 133 -0.56 9.07 12.53
N ARG A 134 0.36 9.72 13.24
CA ARG A 134 1.75 9.25 13.42
C ARG A 134 1.91 8.70 14.83
N PRO A 135 2.73 7.66 15.02
CA PRO A 135 3.00 7.15 16.36
C PRO A 135 3.85 8.16 17.16
N ASP A 136 3.64 8.21 18.45
CA ASP A 136 4.60 8.72 19.40
C ASP A 136 5.67 7.62 19.58
N LEU A 137 6.93 7.89 19.21
CA LEU A 137 7.97 6.88 19.15
C LEU A 137 8.33 6.34 20.56
N GLU A 138 8.37 7.18 21.56
CA GLU A 138 8.68 6.74 22.92
C GLU A 138 7.58 5.84 23.47
N ASN A 139 6.33 6.23 23.24
CA ASN A 139 5.18 5.43 23.61
C ASN A 139 5.10 4.12 22.81
N LEU A 140 5.38 4.15 21.51
CA LEU A 140 5.44 2.95 20.68
C LEU A 140 6.51 1.97 21.17
N LYS A 141 7.71 2.44 21.45
CA LYS A 141 8.82 1.61 21.99
C LYS A 141 8.45 0.95 23.31
N ALA A 142 7.65 1.61 24.16
CA ALA A 142 7.16 1.01 25.41
C ALA A 142 6.17 -0.17 25.17
N HIS A 143 5.56 -0.28 23.97
CA HIS A 143 4.74 -1.41 23.57
C HIS A 143 5.53 -2.51 22.83
N LEU A 144 6.72 -2.18 22.29
CA LEU A 144 7.61 -3.12 21.60
C LEU A 144 8.54 -3.80 22.61
N THR A 145 7.94 -4.61 23.47
CA THR A 145 8.62 -5.35 24.56
C THR A 145 9.07 -6.73 24.09
N ALA A 146 9.91 -7.41 24.85
CA ALA A 146 10.50 -8.70 24.49
C ALA A 146 9.49 -9.86 24.34
N ASP A 147 8.21 -9.65 24.69
CA ASP A 147 7.12 -10.59 24.43
C ASP A 147 6.49 -10.39 23.03
N VAL A 148 6.81 -9.28 22.34
CA VAL A 148 6.43 -9.05 20.94
C VAL A 148 7.43 -9.76 20.03
N ASP A 149 6.95 -10.55 19.10
CA ASP A 149 7.79 -11.30 18.15
C ASP A 149 7.76 -10.74 16.72
N LEU A 150 6.72 -9.96 16.38
CA LEU A 150 6.57 -9.28 15.10
C LEU A 150 6.01 -7.87 15.29
N PHE A 151 6.62 -6.90 14.64
CA PHE A 151 6.05 -5.56 14.43
C PHE A 151 5.79 -5.35 12.95
N ALA A 152 4.55 -5.06 12.54
CA ALA A 152 4.19 -4.85 11.14
C ALA A 152 3.40 -3.55 10.94
N PHE A 153 3.80 -2.78 9.92
CA PHE A 153 3.13 -1.52 9.57
C PHE A 153 3.32 -1.16 8.10
N CYS A 154 2.43 -0.28 7.60
CA CYS A 154 2.49 0.27 6.25
C CYS A 154 3.13 1.67 6.27
N ASN A 155 4.02 1.97 5.32
CA ASN A 155 4.69 3.26 5.20
C ASN A 155 4.87 3.69 3.74
N PRO A 156 4.11 4.69 3.23
CA PRO A 156 3.01 5.44 3.86
C PRO A 156 1.84 4.57 4.27
N ASN A 157 1.21 4.89 5.41
CA ASN A 157 0.14 4.10 5.98
C ASN A 157 -1.17 4.18 5.17
N ASN A 158 -1.86 3.08 5.07
CA ASN A 158 -3.21 2.98 4.52
C ASN A 158 -4.19 2.65 5.66
N PRO A 159 -5.15 3.54 6.00
CA PRO A 159 -5.75 4.56 5.15
C PRO A 159 -5.28 6.01 5.38
N THR A 160 -4.37 6.28 6.31
CA THR A 160 -4.10 7.64 6.80
C THR A 160 -3.18 8.47 5.90
N SER A 161 -2.42 7.82 5.01
CA SER A 161 -1.37 8.44 4.18
C SER A 161 -0.22 9.08 4.98
N SER A 162 -0.20 8.94 6.30
CA SER A 162 0.91 9.36 7.16
C SER A 162 2.16 8.50 6.90
N ALA A 163 3.34 9.03 7.20
CA ALA A 163 4.59 8.29 7.05
C ALA A 163 5.56 8.57 8.18
N LEU A 164 6.35 7.56 8.50
CA LEU A 164 7.58 7.65 9.29
C LEU A 164 8.75 7.97 8.37
N SER A 165 9.70 8.74 8.85
CA SER A 165 10.99 8.93 8.17
C SER A 165 11.88 7.70 8.32
N ALA A 166 12.88 7.57 7.43
CA ALA A 166 13.88 6.50 7.53
C ALA A 166 14.65 6.54 8.86
N ASP A 167 14.89 7.73 9.42
CA ASP A 167 15.55 7.87 10.72
C ASP A 167 14.66 7.39 11.87
N GLU A 168 13.36 7.69 11.85
CA GLU A 168 12.41 7.15 12.83
C GLU A 168 12.28 5.63 12.72
N ILE A 169 12.27 5.10 11.49
CA ILE A 169 12.26 3.64 11.27
C ILE A 169 13.54 3.02 11.80
N ARG A 170 14.71 3.65 11.60
CA ARG A 170 15.99 3.18 12.16
C ARG A 170 15.94 3.11 13.69
N GLU A 171 15.40 4.13 14.34
CA GLU A 171 15.25 4.15 15.80
C GLU A 171 14.35 3.00 16.31
N ILE A 172 13.25 2.73 15.61
CA ILE A 172 12.39 1.58 15.89
C ILE A 172 13.13 0.26 15.67
N LEU A 173 13.89 0.12 14.58
CA LEU A 173 14.64 -1.09 14.25
C LEU A 173 15.74 -1.38 15.28
N ASP A 174 16.44 -0.35 15.78
CA ASP A 174 17.44 -0.50 16.84
C ASP A 174 16.80 -1.05 18.12
N HIS A 175 15.64 -0.53 18.50
CA HIS A 175 14.87 -1.02 19.63
C HIS A 175 14.38 -2.46 19.42
N CYS A 176 13.80 -2.75 18.24
CA CYS A 176 13.30 -4.08 17.88
C CYS A 176 14.42 -5.12 17.86
N ARG A 177 15.61 -4.78 17.34
CA ARG A 177 16.78 -5.67 17.33
C ARG A 177 17.21 -6.07 18.73
N GLN A 178 17.24 -5.11 19.68
CA GLN A 178 17.58 -5.36 21.09
C GLN A 178 16.58 -6.30 21.77
N ASN A 179 15.31 -6.27 21.35
CA ASN A 179 14.23 -7.09 21.90
C ASN A 179 13.90 -8.34 21.03
N HIS A 180 14.72 -8.65 20.00
CA HIS A 180 14.54 -9.78 19.09
C HIS A 180 13.21 -9.76 18.31
N ILE A 181 12.67 -8.59 18.03
CA ILE A 181 11.44 -8.40 17.27
C ILE A 181 11.75 -8.36 15.77
N PHE A 182 11.05 -9.16 14.98
CA PHE A 182 11.09 -9.03 13.51
C PHE A 182 10.21 -7.88 13.05
N VAL A 183 10.65 -7.10 12.07
CA VAL A 183 9.93 -5.94 11.57
C VAL A 183 9.55 -6.13 10.10
N MET A 184 8.28 -5.96 9.77
CA MET A 184 7.78 -5.94 8.40
C MET A 184 7.25 -4.55 8.06
N VAL A 185 7.84 -3.91 7.04
CA VAL A 185 7.41 -2.60 6.53
C VAL A 185 6.79 -2.77 5.16
N ASP A 186 5.49 -2.49 5.03
CA ASP A 186 4.81 -2.49 3.74
C ASP A 186 4.91 -1.11 3.08
N GLU A 187 5.73 -1.02 2.05
CA GLU A 187 5.98 0.18 1.25
C GLU A 187 5.18 0.22 -0.06
N THR A 188 4.00 -0.39 -0.12
CA THR A 188 3.16 -0.44 -1.33
C THR A 188 2.87 0.95 -1.95
N TYR A 189 2.97 2.03 -1.17
CA TYR A 189 2.67 3.39 -1.61
C TYR A 189 3.88 4.32 -1.63
N VAL A 190 5.07 3.82 -1.32
CA VAL A 190 6.26 4.66 -1.11
C VAL A 190 6.71 5.41 -2.36
N GLU A 191 6.54 4.83 -3.56
CA GLU A 191 6.91 5.47 -4.82
C GLU A 191 6.15 6.77 -5.11
N PHE A 192 4.98 6.98 -4.47
CA PHE A 192 4.20 8.21 -4.58
C PHE A 192 4.66 9.33 -3.65
N ALA A 193 5.57 9.05 -2.74
CA ALA A 193 6.04 10.04 -1.78
C ALA A 193 6.81 11.18 -2.46
N PRO A 194 6.74 12.40 -1.91
CA PRO A 194 7.51 13.54 -2.42
C PRO A 194 9.02 13.28 -2.44
N ASP A 195 9.51 12.57 -1.42
CA ASP A 195 10.92 12.18 -1.29
C ASP A 195 10.97 10.76 -0.71
N ILE A 196 11.20 9.78 -1.60
CA ILE A 196 11.24 8.37 -1.23
C ILE A 196 12.39 8.08 -0.27
N GLN A 197 13.55 8.70 -0.49
CA GLN A 197 14.75 8.41 0.31
C GLN A 197 14.57 8.80 1.78
N LYS A 198 13.73 9.81 2.04
CA LYS A 198 13.45 10.24 3.42
C LYS A 198 12.55 9.29 4.20
N ILE A 199 11.77 8.45 3.54
CA ILE A 199 10.76 7.62 4.21
C ILE A 199 10.90 6.12 3.95
N SER A 200 11.70 5.71 2.96
CA SER A 200 11.90 4.29 2.64
C SER A 200 12.86 3.60 3.61
N ALA A 201 12.48 2.41 4.05
CA ALA A 201 13.32 1.53 4.85
C ALA A 201 14.28 0.67 4.01
N VAL A 202 14.25 0.73 2.67
CA VAL A 202 15.08 -0.11 1.79
C VAL A 202 16.57 0.09 2.07
N SER A 203 17.02 1.34 2.29
CA SER A 203 18.42 1.65 2.60
C SER A 203 18.89 1.10 3.95
N LEU A 204 17.97 0.69 4.82
CA LEU A 204 18.26 0.12 6.14
C LEU A 204 18.44 -1.40 6.10
N VAL A 205 17.93 -2.08 5.06
CA VAL A 205 17.94 -3.54 4.96
C VAL A 205 19.34 -4.16 5.16
N PRO A 206 20.43 -3.61 4.60
CA PRO A 206 21.77 -4.21 4.80
C PRO A 206 22.21 -4.29 6.26
N ASP A 207 21.76 -3.35 7.09
CA ASP A 207 22.17 -3.23 8.50
C ASP A 207 21.25 -3.96 9.48
N TYR A 208 20.05 -4.37 9.02
CA TYR A 208 18.98 -4.92 9.86
C TYR A 208 18.46 -6.27 9.33
N PRO A 209 19.09 -7.40 9.73
CA PRO A 209 18.63 -8.73 9.29
C PRO A 209 17.22 -9.09 9.80
N ASN A 210 16.72 -8.40 10.82
CA ASN A 210 15.36 -8.52 11.33
C ASN A 210 14.34 -7.63 10.60
N LEU A 211 14.67 -7.12 9.40
CA LEU A 211 13.80 -6.26 8.59
C LEU A 211 13.39 -6.95 7.29
N MET A 212 12.10 -6.93 7.00
CA MET A 212 11.51 -7.24 5.70
C MET A 212 10.78 -6.00 5.16
N VAL A 213 11.19 -5.50 4.00
CA VAL A 213 10.46 -4.43 3.30
C VAL A 213 9.67 -5.05 2.15
N LEU A 214 8.39 -4.69 2.00
CA LEU A 214 7.52 -5.16 0.93
C LEU A 214 7.17 -4.03 -0.02
N ARG A 215 7.15 -4.32 -1.33
CA ARG A 215 6.68 -3.41 -2.38
C ARG A 215 5.89 -4.17 -3.45
N GLY A 216 5.14 -3.45 -4.27
CA GLY A 216 4.37 -4.06 -5.34
C GLY A 216 4.07 -3.12 -6.51
N THR A 217 3.75 -3.70 -7.66
CA THR A 217 3.48 -2.95 -8.90
C THR A 217 2.01 -2.55 -9.05
N SER A 218 1.16 -2.98 -8.13
CA SER A 218 -0.30 -2.82 -8.23
C SER A 218 -0.77 -1.36 -8.23
N LYS A 219 -0.05 -0.47 -7.55
CA LYS A 219 -0.49 0.91 -7.29
C LYS A 219 0.25 1.89 -8.18
N PHE A 220 1.55 2.05 -8.00
CA PHE A 220 2.35 3.03 -8.73
C PHE A 220 2.41 2.72 -10.24
N TYR A 221 2.64 1.46 -10.60
CA TYR A 221 2.72 1.02 -12.01
C TYR A 221 1.35 0.68 -12.62
N ALA A 222 0.26 0.93 -11.89
CA ALA A 222 -1.12 0.67 -12.32
C ALA A 222 -1.36 -0.76 -12.85
N ALA A 223 -0.64 -1.75 -12.32
CA ALA A 223 -0.68 -3.14 -12.78
C ALA A 223 -1.19 -4.14 -11.72
N PRO A 224 -2.39 -3.90 -11.09
CA PRO A 224 -2.88 -4.80 -10.05
C PRO A 224 -3.18 -6.21 -10.59
N GLY A 225 -3.60 -6.33 -11.84
CA GLY A 225 -3.90 -7.62 -12.50
C GLY A 225 -2.66 -8.43 -12.87
N LEU A 226 -1.48 -7.79 -12.97
CA LEU A 226 -0.22 -8.47 -13.27
C LEU A 226 0.30 -9.33 -12.10
N ARG A 227 -0.12 -9.00 -10.87
CA ARG A 227 0.21 -9.74 -9.66
C ARG A 227 1.71 -9.83 -9.41
N LEU A 228 2.44 -8.74 -9.50
CA LEU A 228 3.85 -8.66 -9.17
C LEU A 228 4.08 -7.84 -7.90
N GLY A 229 4.79 -8.43 -6.95
CA GLY A 229 5.32 -7.79 -5.76
C GLY A 229 6.70 -8.34 -5.42
N TYR A 230 7.36 -7.72 -4.49
CA TYR A 230 8.67 -8.18 -4.04
C TYR A 230 8.93 -7.79 -2.59
N GLY A 231 9.69 -8.62 -1.91
CA GLY A 231 10.23 -8.38 -0.59
C GLY A 231 11.73 -8.19 -0.65
N ILE A 232 12.25 -7.48 0.34
CA ILE A 232 13.66 -7.17 0.47
C ILE A 232 14.08 -7.49 1.90
N CYS A 233 15.05 -8.41 2.07
CA CYS A 233 15.54 -8.84 3.37
C CYS A 233 17.00 -9.28 3.24
N SER A 234 17.89 -8.84 4.12
CA SER A 234 19.30 -9.24 4.11
C SER A 234 19.58 -10.56 4.83
N ASP A 235 18.64 -11.06 5.67
CA ASP A 235 18.80 -12.35 6.35
C ASP A 235 18.71 -13.51 5.36
N PHE A 236 19.84 -14.15 5.09
CA PHE A 236 19.93 -15.31 4.21
C PHE A 236 19.03 -16.47 4.67
N GLN A 237 19.00 -16.76 5.99
CA GLN A 237 18.22 -17.90 6.49
C GLN A 237 16.71 -17.65 6.35
N PHE A 238 16.27 -16.43 6.58
CA PHE A 238 14.87 -16.03 6.39
C PHE A 238 14.47 -16.16 4.91
N ARG A 239 15.30 -15.67 3.98
CA ARG A 239 15.05 -15.79 2.53
C ARG A 239 14.93 -17.23 2.08
N GLU A 240 15.87 -18.09 2.52
CA GLU A 240 15.83 -19.53 2.18
C GLU A 240 14.55 -20.21 2.68
N LYS A 241 14.12 -19.89 3.90
CA LYS A 241 12.88 -20.44 4.46
C LYS A 241 11.65 -19.95 3.69
N ILE A 242 11.57 -18.65 3.34
CA ILE A 242 10.48 -18.11 2.49
C ILE A 242 10.47 -18.82 1.14
N ASN A 243 11.64 -18.94 0.48
CA ASN A 243 11.74 -19.62 -0.82
C ASN A 243 11.35 -21.10 -0.75
N ALA A 244 11.60 -21.77 0.37
CA ALA A 244 11.24 -23.19 0.56
C ALA A 244 9.72 -23.42 0.69
N ILE A 245 8.98 -22.47 1.27
CA ILE A 245 7.51 -22.55 1.42
C ILE A 245 6.74 -21.92 0.27
N LYS A 246 7.39 -21.02 -0.49
CA LYS A 246 6.80 -20.37 -1.64
C LYS A 246 6.55 -21.38 -2.77
N ASN A 247 5.39 -21.26 -3.44
CA ASN A 247 5.12 -22.09 -4.61
C ASN A 247 6.14 -21.80 -5.71
N PRO A 248 6.73 -22.85 -6.33
CA PRO A 248 7.54 -22.66 -7.53
C PRO A 248 6.69 -22.02 -8.63
N TRP A 249 7.31 -21.15 -9.44
CA TRP A 249 6.62 -20.41 -10.53
C TRP A 249 5.38 -19.60 -10.05
N THR A 250 5.45 -19.07 -8.84
CA THR A 250 4.35 -18.27 -8.28
C THR A 250 4.06 -16.99 -9.09
N ILE A 251 5.06 -16.46 -9.78
CA ILE A 251 4.94 -15.28 -10.65
C ILE A 251 4.75 -15.77 -12.09
N ASN A 252 3.73 -15.23 -12.76
CA ASN A 252 3.46 -15.55 -14.15
C ASN A 252 4.55 -14.99 -15.10
N THR A 253 4.69 -15.61 -16.26
CA THR A 253 5.72 -15.27 -17.24
C THR A 253 5.70 -13.80 -17.65
N LEU A 254 4.53 -13.21 -17.95
CA LEU A 254 4.42 -11.79 -18.33
C LEU A 254 4.88 -10.85 -17.22
N ALA A 255 4.59 -11.16 -15.97
CA ALA A 255 5.08 -10.38 -14.84
C ALA A 255 6.60 -10.45 -14.69
N ALA A 256 7.18 -11.63 -14.92
CA ALA A 256 8.63 -11.83 -14.83
C ALA A 256 9.39 -11.06 -15.91
N VAL A 257 8.95 -11.14 -17.17
CA VAL A 257 9.63 -10.49 -18.31
C VAL A 257 9.40 -8.97 -18.38
N SER A 258 8.30 -8.46 -17.79
CA SER A 258 7.94 -7.03 -17.85
C SER A 258 8.69 -6.16 -16.85
N ALA A 259 9.54 -6.74 -15.99
CA ALA A 259 10.23 -5.99 -14.94
C ALA A 259 11.07 -4.83 -15.48
N GLY A 260 11.90 -5.05 -16.49
CA GLY A 260 12.71 -4.02 -17.13
C GLY A 260 11.85 -2.89 -17.71
N ALA A 261 10.74 -3.24 -18.36
CA ALA A 261 9.82 -2.27 -18.93
C ALA A 261 9.14 -1.38 -17.87
N MET A 262 8.93 -1.87 -16.65
CA MET A 262 8.35 -1.08 -15.56
C MET A 262 9.38 -0.24 -14.82
N PHE A 263 10.44 -0.88 -14.33
CA PHE A 263 11.37 -0.26 -13.38
C PHE A 263 12.38 0.67 -14.04
N GLU A 264 12.58 0.56 -15.36
CA GLU A 264 13.46 1.41 -16.17
C GLU A 264 12.70 2.47 -16.99
N ASP A 265 11.38 2.60 -16.83
CA ASP A 265 10.56 3.63 -17.50
C ASP A 265 10.60 4.95 -16.71
N GLU A 266 11.76 5.64 -16.80
CA GLU A 266 11.99 6.91 -16.09
C GLU A 266 10.94 7.98 -16.42
N GLU A 267 10.46 8.02 -17.66
CA GLU A 267 9.46 9.00 -18.09
C GLU A 267 8.11 8.73 -17.43
N TYR A 268 7.67 7.47 -17.34
CA TYR A 268 6.45 7.10 -16.64
C TYR A 268 6.55 7.41 -15.13
N ILE A 269 7.70 7.07 -14.52
CA ILE A 269 7.97 7.33 -13.11
C ILE A 269 7.91 8.84 -12.83
N ARG A 270 8.58 9.66 -13.66
CA ARG A 270 8.59 11.11 -13.53
C ARG A 270 7.18 11.70 -13.66
N ARG A 271 6.46 11.36 -14.75
CA ARG A 271 5.09 11.84 -14.99
C ARG A 271 4.12 11.44 -13.87
N THR A 272 4.25 10.23 -13.36
CA THR A 272 3.43 9.78 -12.23
C THR A 272 3.67 10.65 -10.99
N ARG A 273 4.93 10.87 -10.64
CA ARG A 273 5.30 11.69 -9.47
C ARG A 273 4.84 13.13 -9.62
N GLU A 274 5.01 13.72 -10.78
CA GLU A 274 4.56 15.09 -11.07
C GLU A 274 3.05 15.22 -10.93
N LEU A 275 2.28 14.32 -11.55
CA LEU A 275 0.83 14.32 -11.46
C LEU A 275 0.35 14.17 -10.01
N ILE A 276 0.83 13.14 -9.32
CA ILE A 276 0.36 12.83 -7.97
C ILE A 276 0.78 13.91 -6.97
N SER A 277 2.03 14.40 -7.05
CA SER A 277 2.49 15.45 -6.14
C SER A 277 1.75 16.77 -6.37
N GLY A 278 1.58 17.19 -7.63
CA GLY A 278 0.87 18.42 -7.97
C GLY A 278 -0.60 18.38 -7.56
N GLU A 279 -1.31 17.31 -7.92
CA GLU A 279 -2.73 17.18 -7.58
C GLU A 279 -2.95 16.94 -6.08
N ARG A 280 -2.08 16.21 -5.39
CA ARG A 280 -2.16 16.04 -3.94
C ARG A 280 -2.07 17.38 -3.22
N THR A 281 -1.08 18.23 -3.55
CA THR A 281 -0.94 19.56 -2.98
C THR A 281 -2.16 20.41 -3.30
N ARG A 282 -2.59 20.47 -4.56
CA ARG A 282 -3.78 21.24 -4.98
C ARG A 282 -5.06 20.80 -4.26
N CYS A 283 -5.29 19.50 -4.12
CA CYS A 283 -6.47 18.99 -3.42
C CYS A 283 -6.42 19.34 -1.93
N LEU A 284 -5.27 19.19 -1.27
CA LEU A 284 -5.10 19.58 0.13
C LEU A 284 -5.35 21.08 0.35
N ASP A 285 -4.80 21.95 -0.50
CA ASP A 285 -4.98 23.40 -0.42
C ASP A 285 -6.47 23.79 -0.54
N LEU A 286 -7.19 23.19 -1.49
CA LEU A 286 -8.62 23.47 -1.67
C LEU A 286 -9.48 22.97 -0.51
N LEU A 287 -9.19 21.76 0.01
CA LEU A 287 -9.96 21.16 1.09
C LEU A 287 -9.66 21.79 2.45
N SER A 288 -8.44 22.24 2.70
CA SER A 288 -8.05 22.91 3.96
C SER A 288 -8.79 24.22 4.22
N GLY A 289 -9.31 24.87 3.16
CA GLY A 289 -10.17 26.05 3.26
C GLY A 289 -11.63 25.75 3.65
N CYS A 290 -12.04 24.48 3.76
CA CYS A 290 -13.43 24.10 4.02
C CYS A 290 -13.64 23.83 5.52
N PRO A 291 -14.46 24.63 6.24
CA PRO A 291 -14.60 24.53 7.71
C PRO A 291 -15.29 23.23 8.17
N HIS A 292 -15.97 22.54 7.27
CA HIS A 292 -16.65 21.25 7.55
C HIS A 292 -15.81 20.03 7.20
N LEU A 293 -14.54 20.22 6.81
CA LEU A 293 -13.60 19.14 6.49
C LEU A 293 -12.31 19.32 7.28
N LYS A 294 -11.70 18.19 7.68
CA LYS A 294 -10.34 18.18 8.21
C LYS A 294 -9.47 17.30 7.32
N THR A 295 -8.34 17.82 6.91
CA THR A 295 -7.31 17.12 6.11
C THR A 295 -6.09 16.80 6.95
N TYR A 296 -5.27 15.88 6.50
CA TYR A 296 -4.04 15.43 7.18
C TYR A 296 -2.87 15.45 6.18
N PRO A 297 -1.61 15.55 6.66
CA PRO A 297 -0.44 15.38 5.82
C PRO A 297 -0.49 14.04 5.07
N ALA A 298 -0.18 14.04 3.77
CA ALA A 298 -0.31 12.87 2.93
C ALA A 298 0.96 12.59 2.14
N TYR A 299 1.43 11.34 2.18
CA TYR A 299 2.63 10.87 1.51
C TYR A 299 2.34 9.85 0.38
N GLY A 300 1.19 9.19 0.41
CA GLY A 300 0.74 8.32 -0.68
C GLY A 300 0.01 9.06 -1.80
N ASN A 301 -0.66 8.31 -2.67
CA ASN A 301 -1.52 8.86 -3.73
C ASN A 301 -2.99 8.98 -3.30
N PHE A 302 -3.26 9.13 -2.02
CA PHE A 302 -4.62 9.25 -1.48
C PHE A 302 -4.62 10.17 -0.25
N LEU A 303 -5.81 10.72 0.03
CA LEU A 303 -6.08 11.62 1.15
C LEU A 303 -7.10 10.99 2.09
N LEU A 304 -6.83 11.07 3.39
CA LEU A 304 -7.82 10.83 4.44
C LEU A 304 -8.48 12.16 4.80
N ILE A 305 -9.81 12.17 4.89
CA ILE A 305 -10.61 13.37 5.21
C ILE A 305 -11.57 13.01 6.34
N ARG A 306 -11.65 13.85 7.38
CA ARG A 306 -12.71 13.79 8.38
C ARG A 306 -13.82 14.79 8.03
N LEU A 307 -15.05 14.32 8.10
CA LEU A 307 -16.27 15.11 7.92
C LEU A 307 -16.67 15.69 9.28
N LEU A 308 -16.83 17.02 9.39
CA LEU A 308 -17.07 17.73 10.65
C LEU A 308 -18.51 18.26 10.77
N ASP A 309 -19.34 18.10 9.74
CA ASP A 309 -20.71 18.62 9.67
C ASP A 309 -21.78 17.61 10.12
N GLY A 310 -21.37 16.46 10.67
CA GLY A 310 -22.25 15.38 11.07
C GLY A 310 -22.66 14.43 9.95
N THR A 311 -22.20 14.66 8.70
CA THR A 311 -22.38 13.72 7.60
C THR A 311 -21.54 12.47 7.89
N THR A 312 -22.12 11.29 7.79
CA THR A 312 -21.38 10.03 7.94
C THR A 312 -20.60 9.69 6.68
N SER A 313 -19.52 8.93 6.84
CA SER A 313 -18.70 8.45 5.72
C SER A 313 -19.51 7.62 4.71
N PHE A 314 -20.49 6.86 5.19
CA PHE A 314 -21.40 6.11 4.34
C PHE A 314 -22.37 7.00 3.55
N GLU A 315 -22.94 8.06 4.16
CA GLU A 315 -23.77 9.04 3.43
C GLU A 315 -22.99 9.77 2.37
N MET A 316 -21.72 10.13 2.66
CA MET A 316 -20.84 10.75 1.66
C MET A 316 -20.50 9.77 0.55
N PHE A 317 -20.24 8.50 0.86
CA PHE A 317 -20.05 7.45 -0.14
C PHE A 317 -21.28 7.33 -1.05
N GLU A 318 -22.50 7.28 -0.46
CA GLU A 318 -23.78 7.21 -1.20
C GLU A 318 -23.95 8.40 -2.16
N LYS A 319 -23.66 9.62 -1.68
CA LYS A 319 -23.73 10.83 -2.51
C LYS A 319 -22.74 10.75 -3.70
N CYS A 320 -21.51 10.32 -3.46
CA CYS A 320 -20.47 10.23 -4.48
C CYS A 320 -20.78 9.14 -5.51
N ILE A 321 -21.15 7.93 -5.03
CA ILE A 321 -21.37 6.81 -5.96
C ILE A 321 -22.55 7.04 -6.91
N ARG A 322 -23.63 7.72 -6.46
CA ARG A 322 -24.75 8.11 -7.31
C ARG A 322 -24.36 9.07 -8.45
N GLN A 323 -23.19 9.68 -8.36
CA GLN A 323 -22.57 10.52 -9.39
C GLN A 323 -21.43 9.80 -10.12
N GLY A 324 -21.31 8.47 -9.97
CA GLY A 324 -20.27 7.67 -10.60
C GLY A 324 -18.88 7.83 -9.98
N MET A 325 -18.79 8.31 -8.72
CA MET A 325 -17.51 8.49 -8.01
C MET A 325 -17.44 7.55 -6.83
N MET A 326 -16.62 6.49 -6.92
CA MET A 326 -16.44 5.51 -5.86
C MET A 326 -15.32 5.90 -4.93
N ILE A 327 -15.64 6.60 -3.84
CA ILE A 327 -14.70 6.88 -2.73
C ILE A 327 -14.64 5.69 -1.75
N ARG A 328 -13.78 5.75 -0.74
CA ARG A 328 -13.71 4.76 0.33
C ARG A 328 -14.39 5.27 1.61
N ASP A 329 -15.45 4.61 2.04
CA ASP A 329 -15.98 4.68 3.40
C ASP A 329 -14.98 4.00 4.35
N CYS A 330 -14.38 4.78 5.27
CA CYS A 330 -13.36 4.28 6.19
C CYS A 330 -13.94 3.69 7.49
N SER A 331 -15.25 3.60 7.65
CA SER A 331 -15.90 3.07 8.87
C SER A 331 -15.59 1.60 9.16
N SER A 332 -14.96 0.88 8.22
CA SER A 332 -14.48 -0.50 8.40
C SER A 332 -13.04 -0.59 8.91
N PHE A 333 -12.33 0.52 9.00
CA PHE A 333 -10.99 0.54 9.59
C PHE A 333 -11.12 0.73 11.09
N GLU A 334 -10.51 -0.17 11.85
CA GLU A 334 -10.47 -0.07 13.31
C GLU A 334 -9.82 1.26 13.73
N GLY A 335 -10.40 1.96 14.70
CA GLY A 335 -9.92 3.28 15.15
C GLY A 335 -10.31 4.47 14.26
N LEU A 336 -11.07 4.26 13.16
CA LEU A 336 -11.72 5.33 12.40
C LEU A 336 -13.22 5.21 12.53
N ASP A 337 -13.81 6.09 13.30
CA ASP A 337 -15.27 6.19 13.43
C ASP A 337 -15.92 6.62 12.11
N GLY A 338 -17.24 6.51 11.99
CA GLY A 338 -17.99 6.73 10.76
C GLY A 338 -17.97 8.13 10.14
N GLU A 339 -16.96 8.94 10.45
CA GLU A 339 -16.78 10.32 9.94
C GLU A 339 -15.63 10.44 8.91
N TYR A 340 -14.92 9.34 8.63
CA TYR A 340 -13.73 9.38 7.78
C TYR A 340 -13.98 8.77 6.41
N ILE A 341 -13.56 9.50 5.38
CA ILE A 341 -13.51 9.02 4.00
C ILE A 341 -12.06 9.04 3.49
N ARG A 342 -11.75 8.18 2.53
CA ARG A 342 -10.48 8.21 1.81
C ARG A 342 -10.76 8.23 0.31
N PHE A 343 -10.02 9.04 -0.43
CA PHE A 343 -10.03 8.99 -1.87
C PHE A 343 -8.61 9.08 -2.44
N CYS A 344 -8.32 8.41 -3.53
CA CYS A 344 -7.05 8.53 -4.22
C CYS A 344 -7.07 9.67 -5.23
N ILE A 345 -5.88 10.21 -5.47
CA ILE A 345 -5.65 11.23 -6.49
C ILE A 345 -5.88 10.61 -7.88
N GLN A 346 -6.71 11.26 -8.66
CA GLN A 346 -7.03 10.96 -10.05
C GLN A 346 -6.50 12.08 -10.97
N LYS A 347 -6.92 12.12 -12.24
CA LYS A 347 -6.63 13.24 -13.13
C LYS A 347 -7.39 14.49 -12.65
N LYS A 348 -6.91 15.65 -13.07
CA LYS A 348 -7.41 16.95 -12.59
C LYS A 348 -8.94 17.08 -12.73
N GLU A 349 -9.49 16.73 -13.87
CA GLU A 349 -10.93 16.86 -14.18
C GLU A 349 -11.79 15.96 -13.27
N GLU A 350 -11.29 14.76 -12.96
CA GLU A 350 -11.94 13.81 -12.05
C GLU A 350 -11.87 14.31 -10.61
N ASN A 351 -10.69 14.79 -10.18
CA ASN A 351 -10.51 15.40 -8.87
C ASN A 351 -11.42 16.63 -8.69
N ASP A 352 -11.55 17.50 -9.71
CA ASP A 352 -12.40 18.69 -9.65
C ASP A 352 -13.88 18.30 -9.43
N ARG A 353 -14.37 17.22 -10.04
CA ARG A 353 -15.72 16.70 -9.81
C ARG A 353 -15.93 16.26 -8.34
N LEU A 354 -14.98 15.53 -7.79
CA LEU A 354 -15.06 15.09 -6.40
C LEU A 354 -14.93 16.28 -5.43
N LEU A 355 -13.96 17.18 -5.66
CA LEU A 355 -13.74 18.34 -4.82
C LEU A 355 -14.98 19.24 -4.77
N LYS A 356 -15.63 19.49 -5.92
CA LYS A 356 -16.90 20.24 -5.98
C LYS A 356 -17.97 19.62 -5.07
N MET A 357 -18.08 18.31 -5.04
CA MET A 357 -19.04 17.63 -4.16
C MET A 357 -18.67 17.71 -2.69
N LEU A 358 -17.37 17.61 -2.35
CA LEU A 358 -16.90 17.66 -0.98
C LEU A 358 -16.97 19.06 -0.39
N THR A 359 -16.72 20.10 -1.20
CA THR A 359 -16.72 21.49 -0.76
C THR A 359 -18.10 22.15 -0.80
N GLY A 360 -19.07 21.54 -1.49
CA GLY A 360 -20.43 22.11 -1.63
C GLY A 360 -20.54 23.29 -2.62
N ASN A 361 -19.55 23.48 -3.49
CA ASN A 361 -19.47 24.58 -4.48
C ASN A 361 -19.88 24.12 -5.87
#